data_39a7aa498402362ab34423fa25d79fe6
#
_entry.id   39a7aa498402362ab34423fa25d79fe6
#
_cell.length_a   1.000
_cell.length_b   1.000
_cell.length_c   1.000
_cell.angle_alpha   90.00
_cell.angle_beta   90.00
_cell.angle_gamma   90.00
#
_symmetry.space_group_name_H-M   'P 1'
#
loop_
_entity.id
_entity.type
_entity.pdbx_description
1 polymer ?
#
loop_
_entity_poly.entity_id
_entity_poly.type
_entity_poly.pdbx_seq_one_letter_code
_entity_poly.pdbx_strand_id
1 'polypeptide(L)'
;MATPGSLVVPVAVLVLLLCGAPWAHGRRSDVRVVTDENWRELLEGEWMIEFYAPWCPACQNLQPEWESFAEWGEDLEVHVAKVDVTEQPGLSGRFIITALPTIYHCKDGEFRRYQGPRTKKDFINFVSDREWKSIEPVSSWFGPGSILMSSMSALFQLSMWIRTCHNYFIEDLGLPVWGSYTVFALATLLSGLLLGLCMIFVADCLCPSKRRRPQPYPSIHSGLPGTSSSLSSLERVKLIGPVLCSVSQFNMENYYQNLLNL
;
A
#
# COMPACT_ATOMS: atom_id res chain seq x y z
N MET A 1 -37.90 44.27 58.94
CA MET A 1 -38.75 43.84 57.80
C MET A 1 -37.94 44.08 56.53
N ALA A 2 -37.34 43.03 55.97
CA ALA A 2 -36.58 43.17 54.71
C ALA A 2 -37.57 43.27 53.55
N THR A 3 -37.47 44.33 52.75
CA THR A 3 -38.34 44.59 51.59
C THR A 3 -38.13 43.50 50.54
N PRO A 4 -39.18 42.94 49.94
CA PRO A 4 -39.07 41.88 48.93
C PRO A 4 -38.33 42.28 47.64
N GLY A 5 -38.00 43.54 47.46
CA GLY A 5 -37.25 44.04 46.30
C GLY A 5 -35.73 43.82 46.35
N SER A 6 -35.16 43.48 47.53
CA SER A 6 -33.70 43.35 47.70
C SER A 6 -33.12 42.04 47.12
N LEU A 7 -33.91 40.99 46.93
CA LEU A 7 -33.48 39.70 46.40
C LEU A 7 -33.74 39.55 44.86
N VAL A 8 -34.68 40.34 44.32
CA VAL A 8 -35.07 40.25 42.88
C VAL A 8 -33.95 40.71 41.97
N VAL A 9 -33.23 41.78 42.38
CA VAL A 9 -32.14 42.31 41.56
C VAL A 9 -30.94 41.34 41.41
N PRO A 10 -30.45 40.75 42.49
CA PRO A 10 -29.36 39.80 42.39
C PRO A 10 -29.74 38.49 41.65
N VAL A 11 -31.01 38.06 41.79
CA VAL A 11 -31.49 36.88 41.03
C VAL A 11 -31.65 37.20 39.55
N ALA A 12 -32.17 38.38 39.20
CA ALA A 12 -32.27 38.81 37.81
C ALA A 12 -30.89 38.97 37.12
N VAL A 13 -29.91 39.52 37.84
CA VAL A 13 -28.53 39.64 37.36
C VAL A 13 -27.88 38.25 37.19
N LEU A 14 -28.11 37.32 38.10
CA LEU A 14 -27.62 35.93 38.01
C LEU A 14 -28.26 35.21 36.82
N VAL A 15 -29.56 35.39 36.56
CA VAL A 15 -30.25 34.79 35.43
C VAL A 15 -29.75 35.42 34.10
N LEU A 16 -29.50 36.72 34.05
CA LEU A 16 -28.93 37.38 32.89
C LEU A 16 -27.48 36.94 32.62
N LEU A 17 -26.67 36.70 33.67
CA LEU A 17 -25.31 36.16 33.51
C LEU A 17 -25.34 34.71 33.06
N LEU A 18 -26.30 33.92 33.49
CA LEU A 18 -26.45 32.53 33.05
C LEU A 18 -27.08 32.41 31.64
N CYS A 19 -28.02 33.30 31.26
CA CYS A 19 -28.61 33.33 29.93
C CYS A 19 -27.82 34.11 28.93
N GLY A 20 -26.94 35.02 29.35
CA GLY A 20 -26.13 35.90 28.49
C GLY A 20 -24.72 35.37 28.24
N ALA A 21 -24.33 34.20 28.78
CA ALA A 21 -23.11 33.55 28.35
C ALA A 21 -23.28 33.16 26.88
N PRO A 22 -22.58 33.81 25.92
CA PRO A 22 -22.58 33.31 24.56
C PRO A 22 -22.06 31.86 24.68
N TRP A 23 -22.92 30.94 24.36
CA TRP A 23 -22.48 29.55 24.16
C TRP A 23 -21.42 29.66 23.06
N ALA A 24 -20.18 29.59 23.48
CA ALA A 24 -19.08 29.47 22.53
C ALA A 24 -19.36 28.17 21.77
N HIS A 25 -19.99 28.28 20.62
CA HIS A 25 -20.05 27.22 19.64
C HIS A 25 -18.60 27.05 19.19
N GLY A 26 -17.86 26.24 19.95
CA GLY A 26 -16.60 25.74 19.45
C GLY A 26 -16.92 25.06 18.13
N ARG A 27 -16.28 25.52 17.02
CA ARG A 27 -16.32 24.80 15.75
C ARG A 27 -15.94 23.36 16.03
N ARG A 28 -16.75 22.41 15.58
CA ARG A 28 -16.41 21.00 15.70
C ARG A 28 -15.25 20.73 14.76
N SER A 29 -14.14 20.25 15.28
CA SER A 29 -13.10 19.68 14.43
C SER A 29 -13.63 18.36 13.89
N ASP A 30 -13.87 18.29 12.58
CA ASP A 30 -14.30 17.07 11.89
C ASP A 30 -13.09 16.40 11.25
N VAL A 31 -12.25 15.76 12.07
CA VAL A 31 -11.13 14.94 11.59
C VAL A 31 -11.64 13.53 11.31
N ARG A 32 -11.73 13.18 10.03
CA ARG A 32 -12.16 11.85 9.61
C ARG A 32 -11.06 10.81 9.82
N VAL A 33 -11.46 9.65 10.34
CA VAL A 33 -10.55 8.49 10.42
C VAL A 33 -10.67 7.69 9.14
N VAL A 34 -9.53 7.53 8.46
CA VAL A 34 -9.44 6.75 7.22
C VAL A 34 -8.81 5.40 7.51
N THR A 35 -9.44 4.36 6.95
CA THR A 35 -9.09 2.95 7.12
C THR A 35 -8.79 2.29 5.79
N ASP A 36 -8.22 1.08 5.83
CA ASP A 36 -7.98 0.24 4.64
C ASP A 36 -9.26 -0.04 3.83
N GLU A 37 -10.44 0.14 4.42
CA GLU A 37 -11.73 -0.10 3.79
C GLU A 37 -12.28 1.14 3.07
N ASN A 38 -12.17 2.34 3.71
CA ASN A 38 -12.82 3.57 3.22
C ASN A 38 -11.86 4.53 2.48
N TRP A 39 -10.58 4.23 2.34
CA TRP A 39 -9.58 5.11 1.75
C TRP A 39 -9.92 5.63 0.34
N ARG A 40 -10.81 4.95 -0.38
CA ARG A 40 -11.24 5.38 -1.73
C ARG A 40 -12.00 6.69 -1.72
N GLU A 41 -12.57 7.09 -0.57
CA GLU A 41 -13.19 8.41 -0.40
C GLU A 41 -12.19 9.55 -0.64
N LEU A 42 -10.90 9.30 -0.39
CA LEU A 42 -9.82 10.27 -0.63
C LEU A 42 -9.61 10.59 -2.13
N LEU A 43 -10.17 9.80 -3.02
CA LEU A 43 -10.02 9.99 -4.47
C LEU A 43 -10.97 11.07 -5.03
N GLU A 44 -11.95 11.51 -4.24
CA GLU A 44 -12.94 12.50 -4.60
C GLU A 44 -12.81 13.73 -3.69
N GLY A 45 -12.84 14.94 -4.29
CA GLY A 45 -12.75 16.18 -3.56
C GLY A 45 -11.33 16.58 -3.12
N GLU A 46 -11.25 17.50 -2.15
CA GLU A 46 -9.98 18.00 -1.62
C GLU A 46 -9.77 17.56 -0.17
N TRP A 47 -8.60 16.98 0.10
CA TRP A 47 -8.27 16.36 1.39
C TRP A 47 -6.90 16.78 1.87
N MET A 48 -6.79 16.97 3.19
CA MET A 48 -5.53 16.97 3.92
C MET A 48 -5.49 15.74 4.84
N ILE A 49 -4.43 14.93 4.73
CA ILE A 49 -4.35 13.60 5.35
C ILE A 49 -3.08 13.51 6.18
N GLU A 50 -3.22 13.24 7.47
CA GLU A 50 -2.12 12.96 8.38
C GLU A 50 -1.94 11.45 8.58
N PHE A 51 -0.74 10.94 8.34
CA PHE A 51 -0.32 9.61 8.72
C PHE A 51 0.44 9.67 10.04
N TYR A 52 -0.08 9.02 11.06
CA TYR A 52 0.44 9.10 12.42
C TYR A 52 0.51 7.73 13.09
N ALA A 53 1.18 7.66 14.25
CA ALA A 53 1.09 6.56 15.19
C ALA A 53 0.88 7.08 16.61
N PRO A 54 0.14 6.38 17.50
CA PRO A 54 -0.13 6.82 18.87
C PRO A 54 1.13 7.02 19.71
N TRP A 55 2.15 6.22 19.47
CA TRP A 55 3.42 6.24 20.19
C TRP A 55 4.41 7.30 19.66
N CYS A 56 4.10 8.04 18.60
CA CYS A 56 4.99 9.00 17.97
C CYS A 56 4.91 10.38 18.65
N PRO A 57 5.96 10.87 19.34
CA PRO A 57 5.91 12.17 20.05
C PRO A 57 5.69 13.36 19.11
N ALA A 58 6.26 13.32 17.91
CA ALA A 58 6.08 14.39 16.92
C ALA A 58 4.65 14.47 16.39
N CYS A 59 3.94 13.31 16.31
CA CYS A 59 2.54 13.25 15.95
C CYS A 59 1.66 13.82 17.07
N GLN A 60 1.99 13.47 18.34
CA GLN A 60 1.26 14.00 19.50
C GLN A 60 1.36 15.53 19.59
N ASN A 61 2.52 16.10 19.26
CA ASN A 61 2.72 17.55 19.23
C ASN A 61 1.96 18.22 18.07
N LEU A 62 1.74 17.51 16.95
CA LEU A 62 1.00 18.01 15.80
C LEU A 62 -0.52 17.99 16.04
N GLN A 63 -1.02 17.06 16.83
CA GLN A 63 -2.45 16.80 17.02
C GLN A 63 -3.29 18.08 17.29
N PRO A 64 -2.91 18.98 18.26
CA PRO A 64 -3.70 20.16 18.55
C PRO A 64 -3.77 21.13 17.36
N GLU A 65 -2.68 21.28 16.61
CA GLU A 65 -2.63 22.11 15.40
C GLU A 65 -3.50 21.50 14.29
N TRP A 66 -3.47 20.18 14.15
CA TRP A 66 -4.26 19.42 13.17
C TRP A 66 -5.77 19.53 13.44
N GLU A 67 -6.17 19.33 14.70
CA GLU A 67 -7.56 19.49 15.13
C GLU A 67 -8.05 20.94 14.96
N SER A 68 -7.23 21.92 15.32
CA SER A 68 -7.53 23.31 15.11
C SER A 68 -7.63 23.71 13.62
N PHE A 69 -6.83 23.06 12.76
CA PHE A 69 -6.93 23.23 11.32
C PHE A 69 -8.25 22.63 10.78
N ALA A 70 -8.64 21.46 11.28
CA ALA A 70 -9.88 20.80 10.86
C ALA A 70 -11.14 21.62 11.14
N GLU A 71 -11.13 22.50 12.15
CA GLU A 71 -12.22 23.45 12.39
C GLU A 71 -12.47 24.41 11.22
N TRP A 72 -11.48 24.60 10.35
CA TRP A 72 -11.56 25.48 9.17
C TRP A 72 -11.86 24.70 7.88
N GLY A 73 -11.98 23.38 7.95
CA GLY A 73 -12.18 22.52 6.80
C GLY A 73 -13.39 22.92 5.95
N GLU A 74 -14.52 23.23 6.57
CA GLU A 74 -15.75 23.68 5.88
C GLU A 74 -15.54 25.02 5.14
N ASP A 75 -14.88 25.99 5.79
CA ASP A 75 -14.63 27.31 5.19
C ASP A 75 -13.65 27.24 4.01
N LEU A 76 -12.76 26.25 4.03
CA LEU A 76 -11.73 26.03 3.00
C LEU A 76 -12.17 25.02 1.94
N GLU A 77 -13.35 24.41 2.08
CA GLU A 77 -13.85 23.33 1.22
C GLU A 77 -12.87 22.13 1.16
N VAL A 78 -12.15 21.86 2.27
CA VAL A 78 -11.18 20.76 2.40
C VAL A 78 -11.60 19.82 3.52
N HIS A 79 -11.54 18.53 3.25
CA HIS A 79 -11.73 17.49 4.26
C HIS A 79 -10.42 17.22 4.97
N VAL A 80 -10.45 17.10 6.29
CA VAL A 80 -9.27 16.79 7.10
C VAL A 80 -9.38 15.37 7.63
N ALA A 81 -8.34 14.59 7.43
CA ALA A 81 -8.34 13.16 7.78
C ALA A 81 -7.06 12.76 8.50
N LYS A 82 -7.16 11.65 9.23
CA LYS A 82 -6.01 10.98 9.87
C LYS A 82 -6.04 9.48 9.65
N VAL A 83 -4.85 8.89 9.52
CA VAL A 83 -4.62 7.47 9.33
C VAL A 83 -3.67 6.97 10.39
N ASP A 84 -4.08 6.01 11.20
CA ASP A 84 -3.19 5.30 12.11
C ASP A 84 -2.43 4.20 11.34
N VAL A 85 -1.12 4.39 11.15
CA VAL A 85 -0.29 3.43 10.39
C VAL A 85 -0.09 2.11 11.12
N THR A 86 -0.38 2.06 12.43
CA THR A 86 -0.26 0.83 13.23
C THR A 86 -1.47 -0.07 13.07
N GLU A 87 -2.64 0.52 12.84
CA GLU A 87 -3.90 -0.20 12.63
C GLU A 87 -4.19 -0.41 11.15
N GLN A 88 -3.65 0.45 10.25
CA GLN A 88 -3.92 0.45 8.82
C GLN A 88 -2.66 0.14 8.00
N PRO A 89 -2.12 -1.09 8.09
CA PRO A 89 -0.87 -1.46 7.41
C PRO A 89 -1.01 -1.44 5.88
N GLY A 90 -2.19 -1.69 5.35
CA GLY A 90 -2.46 -1.60 3.92
C GLY A 90 -2.26 -0.20 3.37
N LEU A 91 -2.74 0.84 4.09
CA LEU A 91 -2.52 2.23 3.72
C LEU A 91 -1.08 2.65 3.92
N SER A 92 -0.43 2.22 5.00
CA SER A 92 1.00 2.47 5.22
C SER A 92 1.85 1.99 4.05
N GLY A 93 1.58 0.78 3.54
CA GLY A 93 2.23 0.23 2.36
C GLY A 93 1.87 0.96 1.07
N ARG A 94 0.59 1.32 0.89
CA ARG A 94 0.07 2.00 -0.30
C ARG A 94 0.68 3.39 -0.49
N PHE A 95 0.91 4.13 0.58
CA PHE A 95 1.51 5.46 0.56
C PHE A 95 3.01 5.48 0.83
N ILE A 96 3.63 4.32 1.03
CA ILE A 96 5.07 4.15 1.33
C ILE A 96 5.48 5.07 2.48
N ILE A 97 4.80 4.94 3.62
CA ILE A 97 5.06 5.77 4.79
C ILE A 97 6.35 5.31 5.46
N THR A 98 7.41 6.11 5.34
CA THR A 98 8.74 5.81 5.89
C THR A 98 9.09 6.64 7.11
N ALA A 99 8.34 7.70 7.39
CA ALA A 99 8.55 8.61 8.52
C ALA A 99 7.23 9.15 9.05
N LEU A 100 7.17 9.48 10.34
CA LEU A 100 6.00 10.02 11.01
C LEU A 100 6.30 11.36 11.71
N PRO A 101 5.34 12.30 11.72
CA PRO A 101 4.12 12.31 10.91
C PRO A 101 4.43 12.62 9.43
N THR A 102 3.67 12.02 8.52
CA THR A 102 3.67 12.36 7.10
C THR A 102 2.31 12.93 6.74
N ILE A 103 2.32 14.05 6.01
CA ILE A 103 1.09 14.75 5.59
C ILE A 103 1.02 14.75 4.08
N TYR A 104 -0.15 14.39 3.55
CA TYR A 104 -0.48 14.47 2.13
C TYR A 104 -1.64 15.42 1.89
N HIS A 105 -1.55 16.16 0.81
CA HIS A 105 -2.67 16.84 0.19
C HIS A 105 -3.15 16.01 -0.99
N CYS A 106 -4.45 15.80 -1.09
CA CYS A 106 -5.08 15.13 -2.21
C CYS A 106 -6.14 16.06 -2.82
N LYS A 107 -6.14 16.16 -4.14
CA LYS A 107 -7.24 16.78 -4.89
C LYS A 107 -7.61 15.91 -6.06
N ASP A 108 -8.86 15.44 -6.08
CA ASP A 108 -9.42 14.62 -7.14
C ASP A 108 -8.52 13.42 -7.52
N GLY A 109 -7.98 12.74 -6.50
CA GLY A 109 -7.10 11.57 -6.66
C GLY A 109 -5.64 11.88 -6.96
N GLU A 110 -5.25 13.15 -7.09
CA GLU A 110 -3.85 13.55 -7.20
C GLU A 110 -3.25 13.84 -5.83
N PHE A 111 -2.25 13.06 -5.44
CA PHE A 111 -1.60 13.14 -4.14
C PHE A 111 -0.30 13.93 -4.21
N ARG A 112 -0.11 14.84 -3.26
CA ARG A 112 1.10 15.65 -3.10
C ARG A 112 1.56 15.59 -1.66
N ARG A 113 2.86 15.39 -1.42
CA ARG A 113 3.40 15.35 -0.08
C ARG A 113 3.63 16.76 0.44
N TYR A 114 3.03 17.08 1.58
CA TYR A 114 3.27 18.33 2.27
C TYR A 114 4.62 18.31 3.00
N GLN A 115 5.43 19.33 2.81
CA GLN A 115 6.77 19.47 3.42
C GLN A 115 6.97 20.80 4.15
N GLY A 116 5.90 21.57 4.35
CA GLY A 116 5.91 22.86 5.01
C GLY A 116 5.97 22.78 6.55
N PRO A 117 5.96 23.95 7.21
CA PRO A 117 5.81 24.04 8.66
C PRO A 117 4.48 23.44 9.13
N ARG A 118 4.45 22.97 10.38
CA ARG A 118 3.33 22.18 10.89
C ARG A 118 2.48 22.97 11.88
N THR A 119 2.09 24.20 11.50
CA THR A 119 1.18 25.01 12.30
C THR A 119 -0.17 25.15 11.58
N LYS A 120 -1.23 25.33 12.33
CA LYS A 120 -2.57 25.60 11.80
C LYS A 120 -2.56 26.66 10.69
N LYS A 121 -1.84 27.77 10.92
CA LYS A 121 -1.77 28.88 9.97
C LYS A 121 -1.15 28.46 8.64
N ASP A 122 -0.09 27.65 8.69
CA ASP A 122 0.59 27.19 7.49
C ASP A 122 -0.29 26.24 6.67
N PHE A 123 -1.05 25.37 7.33
CA PHE A 123 -2.03 24.50 6.65
C PHE A 123 -3.14 25.32 5.97
N ILE A 124 -3.66 26.35 6.67
CA ILE A 124 -4.68 27.25 6.09
C ILE A 124 -4.11 27.96 4.86
N ASN A 125 -2.92 28.56 4.96
CA ASN A 125 -2.29 29.26 3.83
C ASN A 125 -2.05 28.32 2.66
N PHE A 126 -1.54 27.13 2.94
CA PHE A 126 -1.25 26.11 1.91
C PHE A 126 -2.47 25.74 1.07
N VAL A 127 -3.63 25.60 1.70
CA VAL A 127 -4.89 25.32 1.01
C VAL A 127 -5.47 26.55 0.35
N SER A 128 -5.58 27.68 1.08
CA SER A 128 -6.20 28.93 0.61
C SER A 128 -5.45 29.56 -0.56
N ASP A 129 -4.11 29.63 -0.46
CA ASP A 129 -3.25 30.23 -1.48
C ASP A 129 -2.92 29.24 -2.61
N ARG A 130 -3.42 27.99 -2.48
CA ARG A 130 -3.23 26.93 -3.45
C ARG A 130 -1.74 26.64 -3.72
N GLU A 131 -0.90 26.74 -2.68
CA GLU A 131 0.54 26.47 -2.78
C GLU A 131 0.84 25.06 -3.26
N TRP A 132 -0.09 24.11 -3.03
CA TRP A 132 0.00 22.74 -3.49
C TRP A 132 0.15 22.59 -5.01
N LYS A 133 -0.25 23.62 -5.80
CA LYS A 133 -0.05 23.60 -7.27
C LYS A 133 1.42 23.67 -7.69
N SER A 134 2.27 24.23 -6.84
CA SER A 134 3.71 24.31 -7.08
C SER A 134 4.44 22.99 -6.82
N ILE A 135 3.78 22.03 -6.13
CA ILE A 135 4.36 20.74 -5.75
C ILE A 135 3.98 19.71 -6.80
N GLU A 136 4.98 18.99 -7.33
CA GLU A 136 4.72 17.89 -8.26
C GLU A 136 3.88 16.79 -7.60
N PRO A 137 2.82 16.30 -8.26
CA PRO A 137 2.03 15.17 -7.78
C PRO A 137 2.87 13.90 -7.78
N VAL A 138 2.52 12.97 -6.91
CA VAL A 138 3.11 11.63 -6.90
C VAL A 138 2.85 10.98 -8.27
N SER A 139 3.92 10.47 -8.90
CA SER A 139 3.84 9.82 -10.21
C SER A 139 2.73 8.77 -10.26
N SER A 140 2.02 8.66 -11.38
CA SER A 140 0.92 7.71 -11.59
C SER A 140 1.31 6.25 -11.31
N TRP A 141 2.59 5.87 -11.50
CA TRP A 141 3.11 4.54 -11.18
C TRP A 141 3.20 4.27 -9.67
N PHE A 142 3.50 5.31 -8.89
CA PHE A 142 3.61 5.27 -7.43
C PHE A 142 2.39 5.90 -6.74
N GLY A 143 1.39 6.29 -7.50
CA GLY A 143 0.12 6.79 -6.97
C GLY A 143 -0.62 5.69 -6.20
N PRO A 144 -1.32 6.04 -5.11
CA PRO A 144 -1.99 5.04 -4.26
C PRO A 144 -3.07 4.22 -5.00
N GLY A 145 -3.58 4.71 -6.14
CA GLY A 145 -4.50 3.97 -7.02
C GLY A 145 -3.82 2.97 -7.96
N SER A 146 -2.48 2.92 -8.06
CA SER A 146 -1.77 2.04 -8.99
C SER A 146 -1.83 0.57 -8.57
N ILE A 147 -1.67 -0.33 -9.57
CA ILE A 147 -1.61 -1.78 -9.33
C ILE A 147 -0.39 -2.12 -8.46
N LEU A 148 0.74 -1.42 -8.67
CA LEU A 148 1.95 -1.61 -7.88
C LEU A 148 1.72 -1.31 -6.40
N MET A 149 1.09 -0.17 -6.08
CA MET A 149 0.79 0.20 -4.69
C MET A 149 -0.31 -0.68 -4.09
N SER A 150 -1.23 -1.18 -4.90
CA SER A 150 -2.21 -2.17 -4.45
C SER A 150 -1.55 -3.50 -4.07
N SER A 151 -0.53 -3.94 -4.81
CA SER A 151 0.25 -5.14 -4.45
C SER A 151 1.07 -4.93 -3.18
N MET A 152 1.68 -3.75 -3.01
CA MET A 152 2.39 -3.39 -1.77
C MET A 152 1.45 -3.38 -0.57
N SER A 153 0.27 -2.78 -0.71
CA SER A 153 -0.78 -2.81 0.33
C SER A 153 -1.14 -4.25 0.71
N ALA A 154 -1.35 -5.12 -0.27
CA ALA A 154 -1.68 -6.53 -0.03
C ALA A 154 -0.55 -7.29 0.69
N LEU A 155 0.72 -7.01 0.35
CA LEU A 155 1.87 -7.60 1.03
C LEU A 155 1.95 -7.16 2.50
N PHE A 156 1.69 -5.88 2.80
CA PHE A 156 1.66 -5.38 4.17
C PHE A 156 0.52 -6.02 4.97
N GLN A 157 -0.68 -6.11 4.39
CA GLN A 157 -1.82 -6.78 5.03
C GLN A 157 -1.53 -8.27 5.27
N LEU A 158 -0.93 -8.95 4.30
CA LEU A 158 -0.52 -10.35 4.44
C LEU A 158 0.48 -10.53 5.58
N SER A 159 1.47 -9.64 5.69
CA SER A 159 2.46 -9.66 6.78
C SER A 159 1.79 -9.55 8.16
N MET A 160 0.83 -8.63 8.30
CA MET A 160 0.07 -8.48 9.56
C MET A 160 -0.82 -9.68 9.84
N TRP A 161 -1.44 -10.26 8.81
CA TRP A 161 -2.23 -11.47 8.95
C TRP A 161 -1.39 -12.66 9.42
N ILE A 162 -0.18 -12.85 8.86
CA ILE A 162 0.78 -13.87 9.30
C ILE A 162 1.13 -13.69 10.79
N ARG A 163 1.38 -12.43 11.21
CA ARG A 163 1.64 -12.12 12.62
C ARG A 163 0.46 -12.46 13.52
N THR A 164 -0.75 -12.12 13.09
CA THR A 164 -1.99 -12.45 13.83
C THR A 164 -2.17 -13.96 13.96
N CYS A 165 -1.94 -14.72 12.87
CA CYS A 165 -1.97 -16.18 12.93
C CYS A 165 -0.91 -16.75 13.88
N HIS A 166 0.30 -16.17 13.89
CA HIS A 166 1.35 -16.61 14.82
C HIS A 166 0.93 -16.41 16.28
N ASN A 167 0.39 -15.23 16.62
CA ASN A 167 -0.10 -14.94 17.96
C ASN A 167 -1.23 -15.88 18.36
N TYR A 168 -2.18 -16.12 17.45
CA TYR A 168 -3.28 -17.07 17.66
C TYR A 168 -2.76 -18.49 17.99
N PHE A 169 -1.75 -18.97 17.28
CA PHE A 169 -1.16 -20.29 17.56
C PHE A 169 -0.51 -20.38 18.95
N ILE A 170 0.10 -19.28 19.42
CA ILE A 170 0.78 -19.26 20.71
C ILE A 170 -0.22 -19.02 21.85
N GLU A 171 -1.10 -18.03 21.73
CA GLU A 171 -1.98 -17.57 22.82
C GLU A 171 -3.22 -18.43 22.95
N ASP A 172 -3.90 -18.76 21.83
CA ASP A 172 -5.18 -19.48 21.88
C ASP A 172 -5.00 -21.02 21.83
N LEU A 173 -4.06 -21.51 21.00
CA LEU A 173 -3.80 -22.96 20.87
C LEU A 173 -2.73 -23.45 21.85
N GLY A 174 -2.03 -22.55 22.57
CA GLY A 174 -1.00 -22.91 23.53
C GLY A 174 0.19 -23.63 22.92
N LEU A 175 0.42 -23.47 21.62
CA LEU A 175 1.56 -24.09 20.94
C LEU A 175 2.87 -23.42 21.39
N PRO A 176 3.93 -24.20 21.64
CA PRO A 176 5.24 -23.62 21.89
C PRO A 176 5.72 -22.83 20.65
N VAL A 177 6.48 -21.77 20.86
CA VAL A 177 6.94 -20.84 19.80
C VAL A 177 7.60 -21.58 18.63
N TRP A 178 8.41 -22.62 18.92
CA TRP A 178 9.04 -23.43 17.88
C TRP A 178 8.02 -24.23 17.03
N GLY A 179 6.88 -24.62 17.64
CA GLY A 179 5.79 -25.30 16.93
C GLY A 179 5.14 -24.40 15.88
N SER A 180 4.90 -23.13 16.19
CA SER A 180 4.40 -22.15 15.24
C SER A 180 5.37 -21.96 14.06
N TYR A 181 6.67 -21.85 14.31
CA TYR A 181 7.67 -21.75 13.23
C TYR A 181 7.70 -22.99 12.34
N THR A 182 7.55 -24.20 12.89
CA THR A 182 7.49 -25.43 12.06
C THR A 182 6.27 -25.47 11.16
N VAL A 183 5.11 -25.00 11.64
CA VAL A 183 3.89 -24.90 10.83
C VAL A 183 4.10 -23.92 9.65
N PHE A 184 4.65 -22.75 9.91
CA PHE A 184 4.94 -21.77 8.83
C PHE A 184 6.00 -22.29 7.86
N ALA A 185 7.05 -22.97 8.33
CA ALA A 185 8.07 -23.56 7.47
C ALA A 185 7.46 -24.64 6.55
N LEU A 186 6.61 -25.51 7.07
CA LEU A 186 5.92 -26.53 6.26
C LEU A 186 4.96 -25.86 5.25
N ALA A 187 4.20 -24.84 5.67
CA ALA A 187 3.30 -24.12 4.79
C ALA A 187 4.05 -23.43 3.64
N THR A 188 5.21 -22.82 3.91
CA THR A 188 6.04 -22.18 2.87
C THR A 188 6.65 -23.19 1.92
N LEU A 189 7.11 -24.33 2.42
CA LEU A 189 7.64 -25.43 1.57
C LEU A 189 6.55 -25.99 0.66
N LEU A 190 5.36 -26.26 1.20
CA LEU A 190 4.23 -26.77 0.41
C LEU A 190 3.76 -25.76 -0.63
N SER A 191 3.63 -24.47 -0.26
CA SER A 191 3.24 -23.42 -1.19
C SER A 191 4.28 -23.21 -2.29
N GLY A 192 5.57 -23.27 -1.97
CA GLY A 192 6.66 -23.21 -2.94
C GLY A 192 6.64 -24.38 -3.91
N LEU A 193 6.41 -25.61 -3.40
CA LEU A 193 6.27 -26.81 -4.24
C LEU A 193 5.08 -26.69 -5.21
N LEU A 194 3.92 -26.26 -4.70
CA LEU A 194 2.72 -26.06 -5.53
C LEU A 194 2.93 -25.00 -6.60
N LEU A 195 3.52 -23.87 -6.24
CA LEU A 195 3.86 -22.81 -7.20
C LEU A 195 4.85 -23.30 -8.25
N GLY A 196 5.89 -24.05 -7.84
CA GLY A 196 6.85 -24.64 -8.76
C GLY A 196 6.20 -25.61 -9.74
N LEU A 197 5.33 -26.51 -9.28
CA LEU A 197 4.57 -27.41 -10.13
C LEU A 197 3.62 -26.65 -11.08
N CYS A 198 2.95 -25.61 -10.59
CA CYS A 198 2.09 -24.76 -11.40
C CYS A 198 2.88 -24.07 -12.53
N MET A 199 4.05 -23.51 -12.20
CA MET A 199 4.94 -22.88 -13.19
C MET A 199 5.43 -23.85 -14.25
N ILE A 200 5.81 -25.08 -13.87
CA ILE A 200 6.18 -26.14 -14.82
C ILE A 200 4.99 -26.50 -15.72
N PHE A 201 3.82 -26.69 -15.13
CA PHE A 201 2.61 -26.98 -15.90
C PHE A 201 2.25 -25.86 -16.89
N VAL A 202 2.33 -24.61 -16.48
CA VAL A 202 2.11 -23.46 -17.36
C VAL A 202 3.17 -23.41 -18.47
N ALA A 203 4.42 -23.65 -18.15
CA ALA A 203 5.50 -23.70 -19.15
C ALA A 203 5.26 -24.84 -20.17
N ASP A 204 4.85 -26.01 -19.73
CA ASP A 204 4.53 -27.15 -20.61
C ASP A 204 3.29 -26.88 -21.49
N CYS A 205 2.29 -26.13 -20.96
CA CYS A 205 1.12 -25.74 -21.74
C CYS A 205 1.45 -24.67 -22.80
N LEU A 206 2.32 -23.71 -22.46
CA LEU A 206 2.70 -22.61 -23.39
C LEU A 206 3.75 -23.05 -24.41
N CYS A 207 4.66 -23.95 -24.01
CA CYS A 207 5.71 -24.51 -24.85
C CYS A 207 5.60 -26.03 -24.90
N PRO A 208 4.62 -26.64 -25.60
CA PRO A 208 4.54 -28.08 -25.70
C PRO A 208 5.82 -28.62 -26.33
N SER A 209 6.65 -29.25 -25.51
CA SER A 209 7.89 -29.88 -25.92
C SER A 209 7.55 -30.95 -26.94
N LYS A 210 7.88 -30.73 -28.23
CA LYS A 210 7.86 -31.80 -29.24
C LYS A 210 8.81 -32.88 -28.74
N ARG A 211 8.25 -33.98 -28.18
CA ARG A 211 9.02 -35.21 -27.88
C ARG A 211 9.84 -35.53 -29.14
N ARG A 212 11.13 -35.28 -29.10
CA ARG A 212 12.06 -35.77 -30.13
C ARG A 212 11.95 -37.29 -30.06
N ARG A 213 11.35 -37.89 -31.07
CA ARG A 213 11.49 -39.32 -31.28
C ARG A 213 12.99 -39.63 -31.32
N PRO A 214 13.45 -40.68 -30.61
CA PRO A 214 14.85 -41.13 -30.73
C PRO A 214 15.09 -41.35 -32.21
N GLN A 215 16.08 -40.66 -32.77
CA GLN A 215 16.50 -40.91 -34.15
C GLN A 215 17.02 -42.32 -34.22
N PRO A 216 16.54 -43.17 -35.15
CA PRO A 216 17.17 -44.46 -35.37
C PRO A 216 18.61 -44.20 -35.85
N TYR A 217 19.55 -44.92 -35.25
CA TYR A 217 21.01 -44.88 -35.58
C TYR A 217 21.20 -44.88 -37.07
N PRO A 218 21.95 -43.92 -37.68
CA PRO A 218 22.25 -43.96 -39.13
C PRO A 218 23.18 -45.15 -39.39
N SER A 219 22.69 -46.12 -40.12
CA SER A 219 23.53 -47.13 -40.75
C SER A 219 24.46 -46.45 -41.70
N ILE A 220 25.79 -46.64 -41.51
CA ILE A 220 26.86 -46.15 -42.34
C ILE A 220 26.72 -46.79 -43.73
N HIS A 221 26.26 -46.03 -44.72
CA HIS A 221 26.51 -46.30 -46.13
C HIS A 221 27.22 -45.13 -46.76
N SER A 222 28.43 -45.39 -47.16
CA SER A 222 29.34 -44.56 -47.95
C SER A 222 28.74 -44.11 -49.27
N GLY A 223 28.96 -42.82 -49.65
CA GLY A 223 28.66 -42.31 -51.00
C GLY A 223 28.79 -40.79 -51.10
N LEU A 224 29.69 -40.35 -51.91
CA LEU A 224 30.24 -39.03 -52.24
C LEU A 224 29.25 -37.98 -52.81
N PRO A 225 29.72 -36.74 -53.21
CA PRO A 225 29.17 -35.46 -52.83
C PRO A 225 28.48 -34.73 -53.98
N GLY A 226 27.72 -33.69 -53.67
CA GLY A 226 27.11 -32.83 -54.70
C GLY A 226 26.49 -31.56 -54.18
N THR A 227 27.21 -30.45 -54.33
CA THR A 227 26.86 -29.06 -54.72
C THR A 227 25.57 -28.38 -54.23
N SER A 228 25.81 -27.29 -53.47
CA SER A 228 25.27 -25.91 -53.60
C SER A 228 23.85 -25.65 -54.07
N SER A 229 23.08 -24.86 -53.28
CA SER A 229 22.69 -23.49 -53.70
C SER A 229 21.67 -22.86 -52.74
N SER A 230 21.95 -21.63 -52.39
CA SER A 230 21.07 -20.48 -52.11
C SER A 230 19.78 -20.70 -51.33
N LEU A 231 19.76 -20.28 -50.08
CA LEU A 231 18.54 -20.03 -49.28
C LEU A 231 18.28 -18.55 -49.14
N SER A 232 17.12 -18.21 -49.64
CA SER A 232 16.51 -16.90 -49.72
C SER A 232 16.09 -16.32 -48.37
N SER A 233 16.00 -15.03 -48.34
CA SER A 233 15.83 -14.05 -47.23
C SER A 233 14.52 -14.12 -46.41
N LEU A 234 13.75 -15.20 -46.48
CA LEU A 234 12.43 -15.29 -45.85
C LEU A 234 12.41 -16.08 -44.53
N GLU A 235 13.52 -16.60 -44.05
CA GLU A 235 13.59 -17.41 -42.84
C GLU A 235 14.01 -16.65 -41.54
N ARG A 236 14.28 -15.34 -41.65
CA ARG A 236 14.78 -14.56 -40.49
C ARG A 236 13.73 -14.16 -39.44
N VAL A 237 12.43 -14.31 -39.71
CA VAL A 237 11.37 -13.89 -38.78
C VAL A 237 10.87 -15.05 -37.89
N LYS A 238 11.18 -16.30 -38.22
CA LYS A 238 10.78 -17.49 -37.43
C LYS A 238 11.73 -17.90 -36.31
N LEU A 239 12.87 -17.20 -36.11
CA LEU A 239 13.95 -17.61 -35.21
C LEU A 239 13.90 -16.98 -33.80
N ILE A 240 12.99 -16.04 -33.52
CA ILE A 240 12.96 -15.34 -32.22
C ILE A 240 12.17 -16.12 -31.17
N GLY A 241 11.17 -16.91 -31.54
CA GLY A 241 10.38 -17.71 -30.62
C GLY A 241 11.11 -18.91 -29.97
N PRO A 242 11.95 -19.67 -30.72
CA PRO A 242 12.67 -20.82 -30.14
C PRO A 242 13.85 -20.45 -29.24
N VAL A 243 14.44 -19.26 -29.41
CA VAL A 243 15.63 -18.85 -28.64
C VAL A 243 15.29 -18.55 -27.18
N LEU A 244 14.16 -17.94 -26.89
CA LEU A 244 13.69 -17.68 -25.52
C LEU A 244 13.33 -18.98 -24.78
N CYS A 245 12.78 -19.97 -25.49
CA CYS A 245 12.46 -21.26 -24.90
C CYS A 245 13.72 -22.11 -24.67
N SER A 246 14.75 -21.99 -25.52
CA SER A 246 16.04 -22.68 -25.39
C SER A 246 16.88 -22.17 -24.23
N VAL A 247 16.85 -20.85 -23.96
CA VAL A 247 17.59 -20.25 -22.83
C VAL A 247 16.99 -20.69 -21.49
N SER A 248 15.66 -20.81 -21.40
CA SER A 248 14.97 -21.30 -20.20
C SER A 248 15.30 -22.78 -19.92
N GLN A 249 15.39 -23.63 -20.92
CA GLN A 249 15.76 -25.05 -20.77
C GLN A 249 17.24 -25.23 -20.37
N PHE A 250 18.15 -24.45 -20.96
CA PHE A 250 19.58 -24.54 -20.66
C PHE A 250 19.92 -24.13 -19.22
N ASN A 251 19.17 -23.18 -18.68
CA ASN A 251 19.39 -22.72 -17.30
C ASN A 251 18.84 -23.71 -16.25
N MET A 252 17.80 -24.48 -16.57
CA MET A 252 17.19 -25.44 -15.64
C MET A 252 17.97 -26.76 -15.57
N GLU A 253 18.53 -27.20 -16.70
CA GLU A 253 19.34 -28.44 -16.74
C GLU A 253 20.68 -28.28 -16.01
N ASN A 254 21.30 -27.08 -16.11
CA ASN A 254 22.48 -26.74 -15.31
C ASN A 254 22.18 -26.61 -13.80
N TYR A 255 20.99 -26.17 -13.44
CA TYR A 255 20.58 -26.05 -12.04
C TYR A 255 20.39 -27.47 -11.38
N TYR A 256 19.79 -28.42 -12.12
CA TYR A 256 19.59 -29.78 -11.65
C TYR A 256 20.91 -30.55 -11.55
N GLN A 257 21.84 -30.36 -12.47
CA GLN A 257 23.16 -30.97 -12.43
C GLN A 257 24.01 -30.47 -11.25
N ASN A 258 23.87 -29.19 -10.88
CA ASN A 258 24.54 -28.63 -9.70
C ASN A 258 23.92 -29.08 -8.37
N LEU A 259 22.64 -29.46 -8.36
CA LEU A 259 21.95 -29.95 -7.15
C LEU A 259 22.25 -31.45 -6.89
N LEU A 260 22.62 -32.22 -7.92
CA LEU A 260 22.97 -33.64 -7.79
C LEU A 260 24.44 -33.88 -7.43
N ASN A 261 25.27 -32.81 -7.46
CA ASN A 261 26.69 -32.87 -7.10
C ASN A 261 27.01 -32.26 -5.72
N LEU A 262 25.98 -31.91 -4.91
CA LEU A 262 26.06 -31.55 -3.48
C LEU A 262 25.57 -32.73 -2.62
#